data_6c1815ef778199635624ce71891de7e4
#
_entry.id   6c1815ef778199635624ce71891de7e4
#
_cell.length_a   1.000
_cell.length_b   1.000
_cell.length_c   1.000
_cell.angle_alpha   90.00
_cell.angle_beta   90.00
_cell.angle_gamma   90.00
#
_symmetry.space_group_name_H-M   'P 1'
#
loop_
_entity.id
_entity.type
_entity.pdbx_description
1 polymer ?
#
loop_
_entity_poly.entity_id
_entity_poly.type
_entity_poly.pdbx_seq_one_letter_code
_entity_poly.pdbx_strand_id
1 'polypeptide(L)'
;VHAIEDLRADVPNVTSVSMVVSWFGDDLRCNECTLTPRVEHKDADGRPMPWLVSGQTRSTAQIVSYVEDRPVFGGTPADASILEAIAKLKDEGLDVVFYPFVLMDIQENNGLPDPYSDNDNQPVMPWRGRITLSKAAGQASSPDQTAAAGAEVAAFFGAAQVSDFAIVNGEVEYSGPNEWTYRRFILHYAHLCAIAGGVEAFNIGSELRGLTQIRDGLDSFPTVVALQQLARDVRAVLGPNTKLGYAADWSEYFGYHPQDGSGDVWFHLDPLWAQAEIDYIGLDNYMPLSD
;
A
#
# COMPACT_ATOMS: atom_id res chain seq x y z
N VAL A 1 -7.04 -19.83 -14.15
CA VAL A 1 -7.68 -21.15 -13.87
C VAL A 1 -6.61 -22.15 -13.53
N HIS A 2 -5.65 -22.50 -14.42
CA HIS A 2 -4.64 -23.53 -14.18
C HIS A 2 -3.78 -23.31 -12.93
N ALA A 3 -3.33 -22.08 -12.66
CA ALA A 3 -2.50 -21.78 -11.50
C ALA A 3 -3.20 -22.08 -10.14
N ILE A 4 -4.53 -21.94 -10.05
CA ILE A 4 -5.28 -22.29 -8.85
C ILE A 4 -5.48 -23.81 -8.74
N GLU A 5 -5.67 -24.48 -9.86
CA GLU A 5 -5.75 -25.94 -9.93
C GLU A 5 -4.39 -26.56 -9.53
N ASP A 6 -3.28 -26.04 -10.04
CA ASP A 6 -1.93 -26.44 -9.68
C ASP A 6 -1.65 -26.19 -8.18
N LEU A 7 -2.03 -25.00 -7.66
CA LEU A 7 -1.91 -24.69 -6.23
C LEU A 7 -2.61 -25.74 -5.36
N ARG A 8 -3.84 -26.13 -5.72
CA ARG A 8 -4.58 -27.15 -4.94
C ARG A 8 -3.99 -28.55 -5.07
N ALA A 9 -3.39 -28.86 -6.21
CA ALA A 9 -2.70 -30.14 -6.41
C ALA A 9 -1.41 -30.22 -5.57
N ASP A 10 -0.64 -29.12 -5.54
CA ASP A 10 0.64 -29.06 -4.83
C ASP A 10 0.47 -28.83 -3.32
N VAL A 11 -0.58 -28.08 -2.92
CA VAL A 11 -0.87 -27.74 -1.52
C VAL A 11 -2.32 -28.12 -1.19
N PRO A 12 -2.63 -29.43 -1.04
CA PRO A 12 -4.01 -29.94 -0.94
C PRO A 12 -4.76 -29.45 0.33
N ASN A 13 -4.03 -28.99 1.35
CA ASN A 13 -4.60 -28.47 2.60
C ASN A 13 -4.69 -26.93 2.62
N VAL A 14 -4.46 -26.23 1.50
CA VAL A 14 -4.61 -24.79 1.43
C VAL A 14 -6.06 -24.40 1.69
N THR A 15 -6.28 -23.45 2.61
CA THR A 15 -7.60 -22.91 2.94
C THR A 15 -7.71 -21.42 2.66
N SER A 16 -6.58 -20.73 2.53
CA SER A 16 -6.54 -19.28 2.35
C SER A 16 -5.42 -18.87 1.39
N VAL A 17 -5.65 -17.81 0.64
CA VAL A 17 -4.69 -17.23 -0.32
C VAL A 17 -4.55 -15.74 -0.07
N SER A 18 -3.31 -15.27 0.12
CA SER A 18 -3.00 -13.85 0.14
C SER A 18 -2.86 -13.33 -1.29
N MET A 19 -3.76 -12.45 -1.70
CA MET A 19 -3.77 -11.82 -3.02
C MET A 19 -3.10 -10.46 -2.96
N VAL A 20 -1.84 -10.40 -3.41
CA VAL A 20 -1.05 -9.18 -3.45
C VAL A 20 -1.35 -8.41 -4.73
N VAL A 21 -1.74 -7.13 -4.60
CA VAL A 21 -2.01 -6.23 -5.73
C VAL A 21 -1.27 -4.92 -5.52
N SER A 22 -0.46 -4.52 -6.51
CA SER A 22 0.47 -3.40 -6.34
C SER A 22 0.08 -2.16 -7.13
N TRP A 23 0.22 -0.98 -6.48
CA TRP A 23 0.46 0.29 -7.13
C TRP A 23 1.92 0.71 -6.89
N PHE A 24 2.39 1.67 -7.68
CA PHE A 24 3.80 2.04 -7.73
C PHE A 24 4.02 3.45 -7.18
N GLY A 25 4.93 3.54 -6.19
CA GLY A 25 5.43 4.81 -5.67
C GLY A 25 6.66 5.29 -6.45
N ASP A 26 6.83 6.60 -6.53
CA ASP A 26 7.83 7.27 -7.37
C ASP A 26 8.81 8.15 -6.58
N ASP A 27 8.62 8.34 -5.27
CA ASP A 27 9.50 9.16 -4.43
C ASP A 27 9.51 8.62 -2.98
N LEU A 28 10.68 8.65 -2.30
CA LEU A 28 10.78 8.33 -0.88
C LEU A 28 10.32 9.45 0.04
N ARG A 29 10.20 10.68 -0.46
CA ARG A 29 9.67 11.82 0.29
C ARG A 29 8.15 11.78 0.23
N CYS A 30 7.50 11.55 1.36
CA CYS A 30 6.06 11.28 1.41
C CYS A 30 5.20 12.42 0.85
N ASN A 31 5.61 13.66 0.98
CA ASN A 31 4.89 14.80 0.41
C ASN A 31 4.98 14.92 -1.12
N GLU A 32 5.95 14.25 -1.75
CA GLU A 32 6.16 14.22 -3.21
C GLU A 32 5.68 12.90 -3.83
N CYS A 33 5.57 11.85 -3.02
CA CYS A 33 5.26 10.49 -3.49
C CYS A 33 3.85 10.41 -4.08
N THR A 34 3.76 9.98 -5.34
CA THR A 34 2.49 9.57 -5.94
C THR A 34 2.40 8.05 -6.04
N LEU A 35 1.21 7.51 -5.82
CA LEU A 35 0.94 6.08 -5.92
C LEU A 35 0.04 5.81 -7.10
N THR A 36 0.58 5.28 -8.19
CA THR A 36 -0.16 5.07 -9.45
C THR A 36 -0.19 3.61 -9.88
N PRO A 37 -1.30 3.13 -10.47
CA PRO A 37 -1.29 1.88 -11.19
C PRO A 37 -0.46 2.03 -12.46
N ARG A 38 0.38 1.05 -12.77
CA ARG A 38 1.26 1.07 -13.95
C ARG A 38 1.09 -0.18 -14.79
N VAL A 39 1.47 -0.09 -16.05
CA VAL A 39 1.42 -1.19 -17.01
C VAL A 39 2.83 -1.58 -17.45
N GLU A 40 3.01 -2.83 -17.84
CA GLU A 40 4.27 -3.34 -18.36
C GLU A 40 4.55 -2.87 -19.79
N HIS A 41 3.50 -2.60 -20.61
CA HIS A 41 3.59 -2.05 -21.98
C HIS A 41 2.26 -1.42 -22.40
N LYS A 42 2.25 -0.67 -23.50
CA LYS A 42 1.06 -0.01 -24.08
C LYS A 42 0.66 -0.53 -25.46
N ASP A 43 1.44 -1.43 -26.06
CA ASP A 43 1.31 -1.81 -27.47
C ASP A 43 0.10 -2.72 -27.75
N ALA A 44 -0.36 -3.46 -26.76
CA ALA A 44 -1.51 -4.33 -26.87
C ALA A 44 -2.34 -4.31 -25.58
N ASP A 45 -3.65 -4.46 -25.73
CA ASP A 45 -4.58 -4.59 -24.61
C ASP A 45 -5.44 -5.84 -24.75
N GLY A 46 -5.95 -6.31 -23.61
CA GLY A 46 -6.76 -7.52 -23.54
C GLY A 46 -8.09 -7.39 -24.32
N ARG A 47 -8.50 -8.48 -24.95
CA ARG A 47 -9.84 -8.62 -25.54
C ARG A 47 -10.43 -9.95 -25.06
N PRO A 48 -11.60 -9.98 -24.45
CA PRO A 48 -12.60 -8.91 -24.26
C PRO A 48 -12.41 -8.05 -23.01
N MET A 49 -11.35 -8.24 -22.22
CA MET A 49 -11.11 -7.55 -20.95
C MET A 49 -9.95 -6.55 -21.10
N PRO A 50 -10.25 -5.28 -21.46
CA PRO A 50 -9.22 -4.26 -21.53
C PRO A 50 -8.68 -3.94 -20.13
N TRP A 51 -7.43 -3.49 -20.07
CA TRP A 51 -6.86 -3.04 -18.80
C TRP A 51 -7.48 -1.70 -18.37
N LEU A 52 -8.13 -1.72 -17.23
CA LEU A 52 -8.73 -0.56 -16.56
C LEU A 52 -8.45 -0.67 -15.06
N VAL A 53 -7.93 0.39 -14.44
CA VAL A 53 -7.67 0.49 -13.00
C VAL A 53 -7.94 1.91 -12.54
N SER A 54 -8.87 2.10 -11.62
CA SER A 54 -9.20 3.41 -11.02
C SER A 54 -9.40 4.51 -12.07
N GLY A 55 -10.08 4.20 -13.19
CA GLY A 55 -10.36 5.11 -14.30
C GLY A 55 -9.20 5.31 -15.29
N GLN A 56 -8.03 4.72 -15.06
CA GLN A 56 -6.93 4.71 -16.03
C GLN A 56 -7.06 3.56 -17.01
N THR A 57 -6.85 3.84 -18.29
CA THR A 57 -6.72 2.82 -19.34
C THR A 57 -5.23 2.49 -19.57
N ARG A 58 -4.95 1.36 -20.24
CA ARG A 58 -3.58 0.98 -20.61
C ARG A 58 -2.83 2.09 -21.34
N SER A 59 -3.51 2.82 -22.22
CA SER A 59 -2.91 3.92 -23.00
C SER A 59 -2.55 5.16 -22.17
N THR A 60 -3.31 5.43 -21.09
CA THR A 60 -3.09 6.59 -20.20
C THR A 60 -2.18 6.29 -19.02
N ALA A 61 -2.12 5.03 -18.58
CA ALA A 61 -1.28 4.62 -17.44
C ALA A 61 0.21 4.83 -17.72
N GLN A 62 0.97 5.03 -16.66
CA GLN A 62 2.43 5.02 -16.74
C GLN A 62 2.95 3.59 -17.00
N ILE A 63 4.09 3.47 -17.67
CA ILE A 63 4.78 2.20 -17.85
C ILE A 63 5.74 2.02 -16.68
N VAL A 64 5.86 0.78 -16.16
CA VAL A 64 6.90 0.41 -15.19
C VAL A 64 8.29 0.57 -15.83
N SER A 65 9.29 0.79 -15.03
CA SER A 65 10.66 0.93 -15.50
C SER A 65 11.19 -0.33 -16.19
N TYR A 66 12.13 -0.12 -17.10
CA TYR A 66 12.77 -1.18 -17.87
C TYR A 66 14.26 -1.24 -17.57
N VAL A 67 14.79 -2.45 -17.49
CA VAL A 67 16.22 -2.74 -17.43
C VAL A 67 16.51 -3.78 -18.51
N GLU A 68 17.51 -3.54 -19.37
CA GLU A 68 17.87 -4.43 -20.48
C GLU A 68 16.66 -4.85 -21.34
N ASP A 69 15.85 -3.88 -21.75
CA ASP A 69 14.62 -4.06 -22.55
C ASP A 69 13.55 -4.98 -21.90
N ARG A 70 13.61 -5.19 -20.60
CA ARG A 70 12.60 -5.95 -19.85
C ARG A 70 11.96 -5.09 -18.78
N PRO A 71 10.64 -5.20 -18.58
CA PRO A 71 9.99 -4.53 -17.46
C PRO A 71 10.50 -5.12 -16.14
N VAL A 72 10.85 -4.25 -15.18
CA VAL A 72 11.35 -4.68 -13.86
C VAL A 72 10.24 -5.22 -12.97
N PHE A 73 8.98 -4.89 -13.28
CA PHE A 73 7.78 -5.34 -12.58
C PHE A 73 6.72 -5.79 -13.59
N GLY A 74 5.79 -6.65 -13.15
CA GLY A 74 4.64 -7.14 -13.94
C GLY A 74 3.52 -6.13 -13.97
N GLY A 75 3.55 -4.93 -13.70
CA GLY A 75 2.45 -3.96 -13.72
C GLY A 75 1.31 -4.29 -12.74
N THR A 76 0.33 -3.40 -12.68
CA THR A 76 -0.89 -3.56 -11.88
C THR A 76 -1.88 -4.43 -12.65
N PRO A 77 -2.47 -5.48 -12.06
CA PRO A 77 -3.55 -6.24 -12.68
C PRO A 77 -4.79 -5.35 -12.95
N ALA A 78 -5.50 -5.59 -14.04
CA ALA A 78 -6.77 -4.93 -14.32
C ALA A 78 -7.81 -5.24 -13.22
N ASP A 79 -8.66 -4.27 -12.87
CA ASP A 79 -9.72 -4.45 -11.87
C ASP A 79 -10.60 -5.67 -12.17
N ALA A 80 -10.97 -5.86 -13.44
CA ALA A 80 -11.75 -7.03 -13.87
C ALA A 80 -11.01 -8.35 -13.64
N SER A 81 -9.69 -8.40 -13.84
CA SER A 81 -8.89 -9.61 -13.58
C SER A 81 -8.83 -9.95 -12.09
N ILE A 82 -8.80 -8.93 -11.24
CA ILE A 82 -8.83 -9.10 -9.77
C ILE A 82 -10.19 -9.66 -9.35
N LEU A 83 -11.30 -9.13 -9.88
CA LEU A 83 -12.64 -9.64 -9.61
C LEU A 83 -12.79 -11.10 -10.03
N GLU A 84 -12.32 -11.47 -11.23
CA GLU A 84 -12.33 -12.86 -11.67
C GLU A 84 -11.49 -13.77 -10.77
N ALA A 85 -10.33 -13.31 -10.34
CA ALA A 85 -9.46 -14.09 -9.46
C ALA A 85 -10.12 -14.31 -8.08
N ILE A 86 -10.71 -13.28 -7.48
CA ILE A 86 -11.46 -13.40 -6.21
C ILE A 86 -12.62 -14.38 -6.37
N ALA A 87 -13.43 -14.23 -7.43
CA ALA A 87 -14.55 -15.12 -7.69
C ALA A 87 -14.08 -16.57 -7.82
N LYS A 88 -13.03 -16.82 -8.60
CA LYS A 88 -12.48 -18.17 -8.80
C LYS A 88 -11.93 -18.78 -7.50
N LEU A 89 -11.23 -18.02 -6.68
CA LEU A 89 -10.72 -18.49 -5.38
C LEU A 89 -11.88 -18.89 -4.45
N LYS A 90 -12.94 -18.07 -4.39
CA LYS A 90 -14.14 -18.37 -3.61
C LYS A 90 -14.89 -19.61 -4.13
N ASP A 91 -15.01 -19.77 -5.44
CA ASP A 91 -15.62 -20.97 -6.05
C ASP A 91 -14.86 -22.26 -5.71
N GLU A 92 -13.56 -22.14 -5.49
CA GLU A 92 -12.71 -23.25 -5.01
C GLU A 92 -12.76 -23.44 -3.48
N GLY A 93 -13.55 -22.64 -2.77
CA GLY A 93 -13.67 -22.69 -1.31
C GLY A 93 -12.43 -22.17 -0.57
N LEU A 94 -11.69 -21.24 -1.19
CA LEU A 94 -10.52 -20.62 -0.59
C LEU A 94 -10.87 -19.24 -0.04
N ASP A 95 -10.44 -18.97 1.17
CA ASP A 95 -10.50 -17.64 1.77
C ASP A 95 -9.52 -16.70 1.08
N VAL A 96 -9.95 -15.46 0.82
CA VAL A 96 -9.11 -14.45 0.19
C VAL A 96 -8.69 -13.43 1.23
N VAL A 97 -7.38 -13.29 1.44
CA VAL A 97 -6.77 -12.17 2.16
C VAL A 97 -6.30 -11.15 1.13
N PHE A 98 -6.98 -10.03 1.01
CA PHE A 98 -6.61 -9.00 0.04
C PHE A 98 -5.49 -8.13 0.59
N TYR A 99 -4.42 -7.99 -0.19
CA TYR A 99 -3.18 -7.37 0.27
C TYR A 99 -2.73 -6.26 -0.70
N PRO A 100 -3.22 -5.01 -0.55
CA PRO A 100 -2.70 -3.87 -1.30
C PRO A 100 -1.23 -3.63 -0.96
N PHE A 101 -0.39 -3.47 -1.98
CA PHE A 101 1.05 -3.44 -1.81
C PHE A 101 1.68 -2.29 -2.59
N VAL A 102 2.53 -1.49 -1.96
CA VAL A 102 3.29 -0.44 -2.64
C VAL A 102 4.63 -0.99 -3.10
N LEU A 103 4.88 -0.92 -4.41
CA LEU A 103 6.21 -1.13 -5.00
C LEU A 103 6.83 0.21 -5.34
N MET A 104 8.11 0.40 -5.04
CA MET A 104 8.82 1.64 -5.37
C MET A 104 9.54 1.47 -6.71
N ASP A 105 9.08 2.20 -7.72
CA ASP A 105 9.66 2.16 -9.06
C ASP A 105 10.52 3.40 -9.33
N ILE A 106 11.68 3.41 -8.70
CA ILE A 106 12.71 4.46 -8.78
C ILE A 106 13.95 3.85 -9.43
N GLN A 107 14.49 4.50 -10.46
CA GLN A 107 15.61 4.00 -11.23
C GLN A 107 16.90 4.80 -10.95
N GLU A 108 18.01 4.36 -11.54
CA GLU A 108 19.28 5.10 -11.47
C GLU A 108 19.19 6.50 -12.07
N ASN A 109 19.99 7.41 -11.56
CA ASN A 109 20.06 8.80 -12.04
C ASN A 109 18.70 9.53 -12.03
N ASN A 110 17.91 9.26 -11.02
CA ASN A 110 16.52 9.74 -10.89
C ASN A 110 16.44 11.25 -10.56
N GLY A 111 17.49 11.88 -10.07
CA GLY A 111 17.48 13.31 -9.69
C GLY A 111 16.59 13.64 -8.51
N LEU A 112 16.15 12.64 -7.75
CA LEU A 112 15.32 12.80 -6.56
C LEU A 112 16.22 12.89 -5.31
N PRO A 113 16.22 14.02 -4.56
CA PRO A 113 17.01 14.12 -3.34
C PRO A 113 16.71 12.99 -2.36
N ASP A 114 17.75 12.30 -1.87
CA ASP A 114 17.58 11.24 -0.88
C ASP A 114 17.21 11.85 0.50
N PRO A 115 16.09 11.47 1.11
CA PRO A 115 15.72 11.99 2.42
C PRO A 115 16.65 11.53 3.55
N TYR A 116 17.43 10.48 3.35
CA TYR A 116 18.32 9.89 4.35
C TYR A 116 19.78 10.34 4.24
N SER A 117 20.13 11.09 3.20
CA SER A 117 21.49 11.57 2.96
C SER A 117 21.49 12.87 2.17
N ASP A 118 22.68 13.37 1.81
CA ASP A 118 22.86 14.53 0.93
C ASP A 118 23.01 14.14 -0.55
N ASN A 119 22.67 12.89 -0.92
CA ASN A 119 22.72 12.45 -2.31
C ASN A 119 21.59 13.08 -3.12
N ASP A 120 21.89 13.46 -4.35
CA ASP A 120 20.92 13.99 -5.34
C ASP A 120 20.07 12.90 -6.01
N ASN A 121 20.30 11.63 -5.69
CA ASN A 121 19.56 10.49 -6.21
C ASN A 121 19.16 9.56 -5.08
N GLN A 122 17.89 9.14 -5.12
CA GLN A 122 17.37 8.10 -4.24
C GLN A 122 17.87 6.72 -4.70
N PRO A 123 17.90 5.71 -3.79
CA PRO A 123 18.25 4.34 -4.14
C PRO A 123 17.33 3.77 -5.23
N VAL A 124 17.88 2.84 -6.02
CA VAL A 124 17.12 2.10 -7.04
C VAL A 124 16.17 1.12 -6.35
N MET A 125 14.90 1.11 -6.77
CA MET A 125 13.84 0.22 -6.27
C MET A 125 13.87 0.05 -4.74
N PRO A 126 13.83 1.15 -3.98
CA PRO A 126 13.93 1.06 -2.53
C PRO A 126 12.71 0.34 -1.93
N TRP A 127 12.89 -0.24 -0.77
CA TRP A 127 11.81 -0.78 0.00
C TRP A 127 10.82 0.33 0.44
N ARG A 128 9.50 0.10 0.32
CA ARG A 128 8.43 1.05 0.72
C ARG A 128 8.53 1.52 2.18
N GLY A 129 9.08 0.68 3.06
CA GLY A 129 9.35 1.04 4.44
C GLY A 129 10.38 2.17 4.63
N ARG A 130 10.96 2.66 3.54
CA ARG A 130 11.83 3.85 3.53
C ARG A 130 11.12 5.13 3.10
N ILE A 131 9.84 5.10 2.73
CA ILE A 131 9.06 6.33 2.51
C ILE A 131 9.03 7.09 3.85
N THR A 132 9.41 8.37 3.82
CA THR A 132 9.55 9.20 5.02
C THR A 132 9.33 10.68 4.69
N LEU A 133 9.68 11.56 5.61
CA LEU A 133 9.64 13.02 5.40
C LEU A 133 10.59 13.50 4.29
N SER A 134 10.43 14.73 3.86
CA SER A 134 11.34 15.40 2.89
C SER A 134 12.80 15.34 3.32
N LYS A 135 13.06 15.31 4.62
CA LYS A 135 14.32 14.89 5.29
C LYS A 135 13.93 13.97 6.45
N ALA A 136 14.51 12.78 6.48
CA ALA A 136 14.23 11.77 7.50
C ALA A 136 14.57 12.27 8.91
N ALA A 137 13.93 11.71 9.92
CA ALA A 137 14.25 11.97 11.31
C ALA A 137 15.75 11.80 11.59
N GLY A 138 16.36 12.71 12.33
CA GLY A 138 17.79 12.75 12.61
C GLY A 138 18.65 13.42 11.54
N GLN A 139 18.12 13.73 10.36
CA GLN A 139 18.84 14.51 9.35
C GLN A 139 18.78 16.01 9.65
N ALA A 140 19.77 16.75 9.19
CA ALA A 140 19.77 18.21 9.32
C ALA A 140 18.54 18.81 8.62
N SER A 141 17.86 19.73 9.29
CA SER A 141 16.63 20.36 8.81
C SER A 141 15.44 19.40 8.59
N SER A 142 15.45 18.24 9.25
CA SER A 142 14.27 17.36 9.26
C SER A 142 13.07 18.09 9.88
N PRO A 143 11.86 18.00 9.29
CA PRO A 143 10.64 18.52 9.90
C PRO A 143 10.09 17.62 11.02
N ASP A 144 10.73 16.49 11.35
CA ASP A 144 10.27 15.59 12.42
C ASP A 144 9.97 16.34 13.71
N GLN A 145 8.96 15.93 14.44
CA GLN A 145 8.44 16.56 15.66
C GLN A 145 7.88 17.98 15.46
N THR A 146 7.51 18.34 14.24
CA THR A 146 6.87 19.64 13.96
C THR A 146 5.56 19.46 13.18
N ALA A 147 4.71 20.50 13.19
CA ALA A 147 3.48 20.51 12.40
C ALA A 147 3.72 20.33 10.88
N ALA A 148 4.92 20.65 10.37
CA ALA A 148 5.28 20.41 8.98
C ALA A 148 5.34 18.91 8.66
N ALA A 149 5.81 18.07 9.57
CA ALA A 149 5.80 16.62 9.40
C ALA A 149 4.37 16.09 9.27
N GLY A 150 3.43 16.57 10.09
CA GLY A 150 2.01 16.23 9.95
C GLY A 150 1.43 16.63 8.59
N ALA A 151 1.82 17.79 8.05
CA ALA A 151 1.40 18.25 6.73
C ALA A 151 1.95 17.37 5.59
N GLU A 152 3.22 16.94 5.68
CA GLU A 152 3.81 16.02 4.71
C GLU A 152 3.12 14.64 4.71
N VAL A 153 2.84 14.10 5.90
CA VAL A 153 2.06 12.85 6.03
C VAL A 153 0.65 13.02 5.46
N ALA A 154 -0.02 14.13 5.74
CA ALA A 154 -1.35 14.40 5.19
C ALA A 154 -1.33 14.46 3.66
N ALA A 155 -0.28 15.01 3.05
CA ALA A 155 -0.12 15.01 1.59
C ALA A 155 0.00 13.58 1.01
N PHE A 156 0.74 12.70 1.67
CA PHE A 156 0.85 11.29 1.25
C PHE A 156 -0.49 10.55 1.31
N PHE A 157 -1.24 10.75 2.40
CA PHE A 157 -2.56 10.10 2.55
C PHE A 157 -3.59 10.70 1.59
N GLY A 158 -3.55 12.01 1.36
CA GLY A 158 -4.48 12.72 0.48
C GLY A 158 -5.85 12.95 1.09
N ALA A 159 -6.77 13.46 0.25
CA ALA A 159 -8.08 13.92 0.66
C ALA A 159 -9.25 13.03 0.21
N ALA A 160 -8.98 11.95 -0.54
CA ALA A 160 -10.01 11.02 -1.02
C ALA A 160 -10.91 10.52 0.12
N GLN A 161 -12.22 10.54 -0.08
CA GLN A 161 -13.23 10.09 0.87
C GLN A 161 -13.98 8.86 0.34
N VAL A 162 -14.63 8.10 1.22
CA VAL A 162 -15.49 6.96 0.81
C VAL A 162 -16.56 7.42 -0.19
N SER A 163 -17.15 8.60 0.02
CA SER A 163 -18.18 9.18 -0.85
C SER A 163 -17.71 9.56 -2.26
N ASP A 164 -16.39 9.61 -2.49
CA ASP A 164 -15.81 9.93 -3.81
C ASP A 164 -15.80 8.71 -4.73
N PHE A 165 -16.15 7.54 -4.22
CA PHE A 165 -16.20 6.29 -4.96
C PHE A 165 -17.65 5.83 -5.13
N ALA A 166 -17.98 5.39 -6.33
CA ALA A 166 -19.27 4.78 -6.65
C ALA A 166 -19.07 3.45 -7.37
N ILE A 167 -19.98 2.50 -7.14
CA ILE A 167 -20.04 1.26 -7.90
C ILE A 167 -21.07 1.44 -9.00
N VAL A 168 -20.60 1.50 -10.26
CA VAL A 168 -21.45 1.71 -11.43
C VAL A 168 -21.18 0.60 -12.43
N ASN A 169 -22.22 -0.14 -12.80
CA ASN A 169 -22.13 -1.28 -13.74
C ASN A 169 -21.07 -2.34 -13.38
N GLY A 170 -20.77 -2.51 -12.08
CA GLY A 170 -19.76 -3.46 -11.63
C GLY A 170 -18.32 -2.95 -11.70
N GLU A 171 -18.12 -1.66 -11.91
CA GLU A 171 -16.83 -0.98 -11.90
C GLU A 171 -16.77 0.05 -10.77
N VAL A 172 -15.55 0.36 -10.31
CA VAL A 172 -15.30 1.41 -9.32
C VAL A 172 -15.03 2.73 -10.06
N GLU A 173 -15.96 3.68 -9.95
CA GLU A 173 -15.78 5.04 -10.43
C GLU A 173 -15.28 5.96 -9.30
N TYR A 174 -14.34 6.84 -9.62
CA TYR A 174 -13.79 7.83 -8.69
C TYR A 174 -14.06 9.24 -9.19
N SER A 175 -14.70 10.06 -8.35
CA SER A 175 -15.08 11.45 -8.64
C SER A 175 -14.50 12.47 -7.65
N GLY A 176 -13.58 12.06 -6.80
CA GLY A 176 -12.92 12.90 -5.81
C GLY A 176 -11.82 13.79 -6.38
N PRO A 177 -10.97 14.36 -5.51
CA PRO A 177 -9.84 15.19 -5.92
C PRO A 177 -8.94 14.49 -6.94
N ASN A 178 -8.38 15.23 -7.88
CA ASN A 178 -7.41 14.67 -8.85
C ASN A 178 -6.05 14.45 -8.16
N GLU A 179 -5.96 13.38 -7.44
CA GLU A 179 -4.77 12.97 -6.67
C GLU A 179 -4.48 11.48 -6.83
N TRP A 180 -3.23 11.09 -6.63
CA TRP A 180 -2.78 9.71 -6.63
C TRP A 180 -2.08 9.43 -5.30
N THR A 181 -2.88 9.16 -4.27
CA THR A 181 -2.51 9.13 -2.87
C THR A 181 -2.84 7.80 -2.21
N TYR A 182 -2.35 7.59 -0.99
CA TYR A 182 -2.53 6.34 -0.28
C TYR A 182 -4.00 6.02 0.01
N ARG A 183 -4.81 7.04 0.40
CA ARG A 183 -6.24 6.83 0.65
C ARG A 183 -6.98 6.41 -0.62
N ARG A 184 -6.69 7.09 -1.75
CA ARG A 184 -7.29 6.71 -3.04
C ARG A 184 -6.96 5.26 -3.41
N PHE A 185 -5.71 4.83 -3.21
CA PHE A 185 -5.26 3.47 -3.47
C PHE A 185 -6.03 2.43 -2.64
N ILE A 186 -6.07 2.61 -1.33
CA ILE A 186 -6.69 1.62 -0.43
C ILE A 186 -8.22 1.61 -0.58
N LEU A 187 -8.86 2.78 -0.69
CA LEU A 187 -10.32 2.87 -0.85
C LEU A 187 -10.79 2.32 -2.20
N HIS A 188 -10.02 2.50 -3.28
CA HIS A 188 -10.30 1.87 -4.57
C HIS A 188 -10.43 0.35 -4.41
N TYR A 189 -9.46 -0.30 -3.78
CA TYR A 189 -9.50 -1.76 -3.60
C TYR A 189 -10.52 -2.21 -2.56
N ALA A 190 -10.82 -1.41 -1.56
CA ALA A 190 -11.93 -1.72 -0.66
C ALA A 190 -13.26 -1.80 -1.42
N HIS A 191 -13.53 -0.84 -2.31
CA HIS A 191 -14.74 -0.86 -3.16
C HIS A 191 -14.71 -2.02 -4.17
N LEU A 192 -13.54 -2.35 -4.73
CA LEU A 192 -13.40 -3.50 -5.63
C LEU A 192 -13.70 -4.81 -4.91
N CYS A 193 -13.19 -4.99 -3.69
CA CYS A 193 -13.52 -6.13 -2.84
C CYS A 193 -15.02 -6.17 -2.49
N ALA A 194 -15.67 -5.02 -2.28
CA ALA A 194 -17.13 -4.95 -2.06
C ALA A 194 -17.92 -5.43 -3.28
N ILE A 195 -17.49 -5.08 -4.52
CA ILE A 195 -18.08 -5.61 -5.78
C ILE A 195 -17.97 -7.15 -5.82
N ALA A 196 -16.85 -7.70 -5.37
CA ALA A 196 -16.62 -9.16 -5.30
C ALA A 196 -17.45 -9.86 -4.19
N GLY A 197 -18.33 -9.14 -3.49
CA GLY A 197 -19.11 -9.67 -2.35
C GLY A 197 -18.29 -9.83 -1.06
N GLY A 198 -17.25 -9.01 -0.87
CA GLY A 198 -16.33 -9.02 0.27
C GLY A 198 -15.18 -10.03 0.11
N VAL A 199 -14.25 -10.00 1.04
CA VAL A 199 -13.13 -10.93 1.19
C VAL A 199 -13.00 -11.34 2.66
N GLU A 200 -12.30 -12.43 2.98
CA GLU A 200 -12.12 -12.88 4.37
C GLU A 200 -11.34 -11.85 5.19
N ALA A 201 -10.25 -11.32 4.62
CA ALA A 201 -9.47 -10.29 5.30
C ALA A 201 -8.93 -9.25 4.30
N PHE A 202 -8.67 -8.05 4.78
CA PHE A 202 -8.12 -6.94 4.00
C PHE A 202 -7.05 -6.22 4.82
N ASN A 203 -5.84 -6.11 4.28
CA ASN A 203 -4.78 -5.31 4.87
C ASN A 203 -4.92 -3.84 4.45
N ILE A 204 -5.03 -2.93 5.42
CA ILE A 204 -5.08 -1.49 5.16
C ILE A 204 -3.71 -0.89 4.84
N GLY A 205 -2.65 -1.68 4.97
CA GLY A 205 -1.28 -1.32 4.67
C GLY A 205 -0.29 -2.35 5.17
N SER A 206 0.96 -2.21 4.73
CA SER A 206 2.05 -3.08 5.17
C SER A 206 3.39 -2.39 5.09
N GLU A 207 4.25 -2.65 6.08
CA GLU A 207 5.67 -2.26 6.10
C GLU A 207 5.90 -0.77 5.75
N LEU A 208 5.15 0.15 6.37
CA LEU A 208 5.32 1.59 6.19
C LEU A 208 6.20 2.20 7.30
N ARG A 209 7.24 1.48 7.71
CA ARG A 209 8.08 1.79 8.86
C ARG A 209 8.53 3.25 8.91
N GLY A 210 9.09 3.77 7.81
CA GLY A 210 9.59 5.15 7.76
C GLY A 210 8.49 6.20 7.92
N LEU A 211 7.24 5.87 7.54
CA LEU A 211 6.07 6.72 7.71
C LEU A 211 5.49 6.61 9.12
N THR A 212 5.32 5.39 9.64
CA THR A 212 4.67 5.17 10.95
C THR A 212 5.49 5.72 12.11
N GLN A 213 6.80 5.88 11.92
CA GLN A 213 7.72 6.45 12.90
C GLN A 213 7.82 7.98 12.86
N ILE A 214 7.20 8.66 11.89
CA ILE A 214 7.16 10.13 11.81
C ILE A 214 6.39 10.69 12.99
N ARG A 215 6.92 11.76 13.59
CA ARG A 215 6.27 12.52 14.66
C ARG A 215 5.95 13.95 14.20
N ASP A 216 4.77 14.45 14.53
CA ASP A 216 4.39 15.86 14.36
C ASP A 216 4.34 16.63 15.69
N GLY A 217 4.74 15.97 16.76
CA GLY A 217 4.92 16.44 18.13
C GLY A 217 5.81 15.47 18.90
N LEU A 218 5.96 15.64 20.22
CA LEU A 218 6.87 14.81 21.02
C LEU A 218 6.46 13.33 21.01
N ASP A 219 5.17 13.04 21.11
CA ASP A 219 4.55 11.73 21.27
C ASP A 219 3.36 11.51 20.32
N SER A 220 3.32 12.24 19.22
CA SER A 220 2.23 12.20 18.25
C SER A 220 2.72 11.65 16.91
N PHE A 221 2.04 10.60 16.41
CA PHE A 221 2.37 9.85 15.21
C PHE A 221 1.26 10.03 14.15
N PRO A 222 1.38 11.03 13.25
CA PRO A 222 0.31 11.40 12.32
C PRO A 222 -0.07 10.29 11.35
N THR A 223 0.88 9.43 10.94
CA THR A 223 0.60 8.27 10.10
C THR A 223 -0.30 7.26 10.80
N VAL A 224 -0.08 7.02 12.09
CA VAL A 224 -0.90 6.08 12.87
C VAL A 224 -2.33 6.60 12.97
N VAL A 225 -2.50 7.91 13.21
CA VAL A 225 -3.83 8.57 13.22
C VAL A 225 -4.51 8.45 11.85
N ALA A 226 -3.77 8.66 10.76
CA ALA A 226 -4.30 8.53 9.40
C ALA A 226 -4.71 7.08 9.07
N LEU A 227 -3.93 6.07 9.50
CA LEU A 227 -4.28 4.65 9.37
C LEU A 227 -5.51 4.29 10.19
N GLN A 228 -5.67 4.84 11.39
CA GLN A 228 -6.88 4.66 12.19
C GLN A 228 -8.12 5.20 11.47
N GLN A 229 -8.03 6.38 10.83
CA GLN A 229 -9.14 6.90 10.03
C GLN A 229 -9.40 6.04 8.81
N LEU A 230 -8.35 5.58 8.13
CA LEU A 230 -8.48 4.70 6.98
C LEU A 230 -9.14 3.35 7.35
N ALA A 231 -8.82 2.79 8.52
CA ALA A 231 -9.47 1.57 9.02
C ALA A 231 -10.98 1.77 9.19
N ARG A 232 -11.43 2.90 9.76
CA ARG A 232 -12.86 3.25 9.86
C ARG A 232 -13.52 3.33 8.49
N ASP A 233 -12.85 3.97 7.54
CA ASP A 233 -13.36 4.18 6.18
C ASP A 233 -13.47 2.84 5.42
N VAL A 234 -12.46 2.00 5.49
CA VAL A 234 -12.48 0.65 4.90
C VAL A 234 -13.55 -0.23 5.55
N ARG A 235 -13.71 -0.14 6.89
CA ARG A 235 -14.79 -0.83 7.61
C ARG A 235 -16.17 -0.39 7.13
N ALA A 236 -16.35 0.91 6.87
CA ALA A 236 -17.61 1.43 6.34
C ALA A 236 -17.95 0.87 4.95
N VAL A 237 -16.94 0.59 4.12
CA VAL A 237 -17.09 0.02 2.78
C VAL A 237 -17.33 -1.49 2.82
N LEU A 238 -16.50 -2.23 3.58
CA LEU A 238 -16.47 -3.70 3.57
C LEU A 238 -17.42 -4.35 4.59
N GLY A 239 -17.90 -3.57 5.56
CA GLY A 239 -18.77 -4.07 6.62
C GLY A 239 -18.05 -4.93 7.66
N PRO A 240 -18.79 -5.54 8.61
CA PRO A 240 -18.23 -6.23 9.77
C PRO A 240 -17.69 -7.63 9.47
N ASN A 241 -18.00 -8.21 8.33
CA ASN A 241 -17.65 -9.60 8.01
C ASN A 241 -16.21 -9.75 7.46
N THR A 242 -15.63 -8.70 6.88
CA THR A 242 -14.23 -8.69 6.42
C THR A 242 -13.32 -8.31 7.60
N LYS A 243 -12.35 -9.14 7.91
CA LYS A 243 -11.33 -8.82 8.92
C LYS A 243 -10.38 -7.77 8.41
N LEU A 244 -10.06 -6.76 9.21
CA LEU A 244 -9.08 -5.73 8.87
C LEU A 244 -7.82 -5.86 9.70
N GLY A 245 -6.67 -5.63 9.08
CA GLY A 245 -5.39 -5.60 9.75
C GLY A 245 -4.37 -4.70 9.07
N TYR A 246 -3.25 -4.51 9.74
CA TYR A 246 -2.05 -3.88 9.21
C TYR A 246 -0.88 -4.85 9.37
N ALA A 247 -0.10 -5.07 8.32
CA ALA A 247 1.04 -5.99 8.35
C ALA A 247 2.34 -5.19 8.55
N ALA A 248 2.80 -5.11 9.79
CA ALA A 248 4.03 -4.42 10.13
C ALA A 248 5.26 -5.24 9.72
N ASP A 249 6.31 -4.58 9.23
CA ASP A 249 7.63 -5.19 9.19
C ASP A 249 8.06 -5.58 10.61
N TRP A 250 8.81 -6.67 10.75
CA TRP A 250 9.25 -7.13 12.07
C TRP A 250 10.02 -6.05 12.85
N SER A 251 10.80 -5.22 12.15
CA SER A 251 11.56 -4.11 12.75
C SER A 251 10.68 -2.89 13.07
N GLU A 252 9.49 -2.78 12.48
CA GLU A 252 8.46 -1.80 12.81
C GLU A 252 7.64 -2.25 14.03
N TYR A 253 7.32 -3.54 14.09
CA TYR A 253 6.59 -4.16 15.20
C TYR A 253 7.30 -4.01 16.55
N PHE A 254 8.62 -4.03 16.57
CA PHE A 254 9.43 -3.80 17.78
C PHE A 254 9.23 -2.44 18.46
N GLY A 255 8.55 -1.53 17.78
CA GLY A 255 8.41 -0.14 18.20
C GLY A 255 9.48 0.77 17.59
N TYR A 256 9.31 2.04 17.82
CA TYR A 256 10.24 3.08 17.35
C TYR A 256 11.28 3.38 18.42
N HIS A 257 12.54 3.28 18.04
CA HIS A 257 13.72 3.59 18.84
C HIS A 257 14.45 4.79 18.21
N PRO A 258 14.13 6.04 18.60
CA PRO A 258 14.81 7.21 18.06
C PRO A 258 16.32 7.15 18.27
N GLN A 259 17.07 7.51 17.23
CA GLN A 259 18.54 7.58 17.31
C GLN A 259 19.00 8.97 17.75
N ASP A 260 18.27 9.61 18.64
CA ASP A 260 18.50 10.97 19.16
C ASP A 260 19.23 11.00 20.51
N GLY A 261 19.61 9.82 21.02
CA GLY A 261 20.32 9.67 22.30
C GLY A 261 19.41 9.69 23.52
N SER A 262 18.07 9.83 23.37
CA SER A 262 17.13 9.79 24.47
C SER A 262 17.05 8.42 25.15
N GLY A 263 17.21 7.35 24.39
CA GLY A 263 16.94 5.98 24.83
C GLY A 263 15.45 5.65 24.91
N ASP A 264 14.59 6.49 24.36
CA ASP A 264 13.16 6.29 24.34
C ASP A 264 12.76 5.10 23.45
N VAL A 265 11.66 4.47 23.82
CA VAL A 265 11.00 3.40 23.05
C VAL A 265 9.52 3.72 22.93
N TRP A 266 9.03 3.80 21.70
CA TRP A 266 7.65 4.12 21.40
C TRP A 266 6.94 2.92 20.75
N PHE A 267 5.92 2.37 21.40
CA PHE A 267 5.03 1.38 20.79
C PHE A 267 3.96 2.10 19.98
N HIS A 268 4.41 2.81 18.95
CA HIS A 268 3.62 3.77 18.18
C HIS A 268 2.45 3.15 17.40
N LEU A 269 2.49 1.83 17.13
CA LEU A 269 1.39 1.10 16.48
C LEU A 269 0.31 0.61 17.45
N ASP A 270 0.55 0.62 18.77
CA ASP A 270 -0.43 0.15 19.74
C ASP A 270 -1.80 0.84 19.61
N PRO A 271 -1.89 2.17 19.38
CA PRO A 271 -3.18 2.83 19.15
C PRO A 271 -3.92 2.32 17.90
N LEU A 272 -3.20 1.86 16.86
CA LEU A 272 -3.80 1.23 15.69
C LEU A 272 -4.30 -0.17 16.02
N TRP A 273 -3.47 -0.99 16.68
CA TRP A 273 -3.82 -2.36 17.06
C TRP A 273 -5.01 -2.41 18.02
N ALA A 274 -5.13 -1.43 18.92
CA ALA A 274 -6.21 -1.34 19.90
C ALA A 274 -7.53 -0.79 19.33
N GLN A 275 -7.57 -0.40 18.05
CA GLN A 275 -8.76 0.19 17.45
C GLN A 275 -9.81 -0.88 17.14
N ALA A 276 -11.11 -0.54 17.36
CA ALA A 276 -12.21 -1.48 17.21
C ALA A 276 -12.40 -2.02 15.77
N GLU A 277 -11.93 -1.30 14.78
CA GLU A 277 -11.98 -1.70 13.37
C GLU A 277 -10.87 -2.67 12.95
N ILE A 278 -9.84 -2.85 13.79
CA ILE A 278 -8.72 -3.76 13.53
C ILE A 278 -8.99 -5.11 14.20
N ASP A 279 -9.00 -6.17 13.43
CA ASP A 279 -9.31 -7.53 13.88
C ASP A 279 -8.08 -8.40 14.11
N TYR A 280 -6.95 -8.06 13.48
CA TYR A 280 -5.71 -8.83 13.61
C TYR A 280 -4.46 -7.97 13.44
N ILE A 281 -3.37 -8.43 14.04
CA ILE A 281 -2.01 -7.91 13.87
C ILE A 281 -1.34 -8.76 12.80
N GLY A 282 -0.95 -8.13 11.68
CA GLY A 282 -0.08 -8.73 10.68
C GLY A 282 1.39 -8.47 11.01
N LEU A 283 2.24 -9.44 10.73
CA LEU A 283 3.68 -9.32 10.92
C LEU A 283 4.41 -9.94 9.73
N ASP A 284 5.09 -9.09 8.95
CA ASP A 284 5.97 -9.54 7.90
C ASP A 284 7.34 -9.86 8.52
N ASN A 285 7.58 -11.15 8.69
CA ASN A 285 8.70 -11.66 9.47
C ASN A 285 9.83 -12.15 8.58
N TYR A 286 10.92 -11.39 8.52
CA TYR A 286 12.15 -11.72 7.79
C TYR A 286 13.34 -11.97 8.73
N MET A 287 13.10 -12.32 9.98
CA MET A 287 14.17 -12.63 10.92
C MET A 287 14.97 -13.85 10.43
N PRO A 288 16.30 -13.78 10.44
CA PRO A 288 17.12 -14.94 10.09
C PRO A 288 16.85 -16.10 11.06
N LEU A 289 16.72 -17.30 10.52
CA LEU A 289 16.51 -18.52 11.31
C LEU A 289 17.84 -19.19 11.71
N SER A 290 18.95 -18.74 11.15
CA SER A 290 20.32 -19.20 11.47
C SER A 290 21.32 -18.09 11.18
N ASP A 291 22.50 -18.19 11.79
CA ASP A 291 23.66 -17.33 11.49
C ASP A 291 24.25 -17.66 10.12
#